data_eb88852ea60b6a846e1b16f4aeaa7c8b
#
_entry.id   eb88852ea60b6a846e1b16f4aeaa7c8b
#
_cell.length_a   1.000
_cell.length_b   1.000
_cell.length_c   1.000
_cell.angle_alpha   90.00
_cell.angle_beta   90.00
_cell.angle_gamma   90.00
#
_symmetry.space_group_name_H-M   'P 1'
#
loop_
_entity.id
_entity.type
_entity.pdbx_description
1 polymer ?
#
loop_
_entity_poly.entity_id
_entity_poly.type
_entity_poly.pdbx_seq_one_letter_code
_entity_poly.pdbx_strand_id
1 'polypeptide(L)'
;MEARLYGSEARGDARPDSDIDLLILVDQPTLTGKDEDAIFAPLYQVELQSGVLINPLIIPKSQWGAHISPFYINVENEGVIL
;
A
#
# COMPACT_ATOMS: atom_id res chain seq x y z
N MET A 1 -5.62 -10.67 -3.51
CA MET A 1 -5.08 -9.32 -3.27
C MET A 1 -4.41 -9.29 -1.91
N GLU A 2 -3.24 -8.69 -1.84
CA GLU A 2 -2.47 -8.60 -0.61
C GLU A 2 -2.19 -7.14 -0.30
N ALA A 3 -2.27 -6.76 0.97
CA ALA A 3 -1.95 -5.42 1.42
C ALA A 3 -0.83 -5.46 2.45
N ARG A 4 0.11 -4.53 2.36
CA ARG A 4 1.24 -4.42 3.30
C ARG A 4 1.40 -2.98 3.75
N LEU A 5 1.62 -2.79 5.04
CA LEU A 5 2.06 -1.50 5.58
C LEU A 5 3.57 -1.40 5.46
N TYR A 6 4.07 -0.22 5.11
CA TYR A 6 5.50 0.04 5.07
C TYR A 6 5.79 1.45 5.57
N GLY A 7 7.05 1.85 5.58
CA GLY A 7 7.45 3.16 6.09
C GLY A 7 7.36 3.25 7.60
N SER A 8 7.05 4.44 8.11
CA SER A 8 7.07 4.69 9.56
C SER A 8 6.03 3.88 10.33
N GLU A 9 4.88 3.59 9.73
CA GLU A 9 3.85 2.76 10.38
C GLU A 9 4.37 1.34 10.62
N ALA A 10 5.06 0.75 9.64
CA ALA A 10 5.60 -0.60 9.76
C ALA A 10 6.71 -0.65 10.81
N ARG A 11 7.50 0.42 10.94
CA ARG A 11 8.59 0.50 11.92
C ARG A 11 8.12 0.85 13.33
N GLY A 12 6.86 1.27 13.47
CA GLY A 12 6.31 1.66 14.77
C GLY A 12 6.76 3.03 15.27
N ASP A 13 7.38 3.85 14.42
CA ASP A 13 7.82 5.19 14.77
C ASP A 13 6.95 6.29 14.15
N ALA A 14 5.76 5.94 13.68
CA ALA A 14 4.83 6.89 13.09
C ALA A 14 4.33 7.90 14.12
N ARG A 15 4.21 9.14 13.68
CA ARG A 15 3.60 10.21 14.47
C ARG A 15 2.09 10.22 14.22
N PRO A 16 1.29 10.81 15.14
CA PRO A 16 -0.15 10.87 14.95
C PRO A 16 -0.61 11.55 13.66
N ASP A 17 0.20 12.46 13.12
CA ASP A 17 -0.08 13.19 11.88
C ASP A 17 0.61 12.59 10.66
N SER A 18 1.25 11.42 10.80
CA SER A 18 1.93 10.75 9.69
C SER A 18 0.92 10.11 8.75
N ASP A 19 1.25 10.13 7.44
CA ASP A 19 0.49 9.41 6.44
C ASP A 19 0.74 7.90 6.57
N ILE A 20 -0.26 7.11 6.20
CA ILE A 20 -0.12 5.66 6.15
C ILE A 20 0.34 5.26 4.75
N ASP A 21 1.49 4.61 4.67
CA ASP A 21 2.02 4.08 3.41
C ASP A 21 1.54 2.64 3.24
N LEU A 22 0.75 2.40 2.20
CA LEU A 22 0.10 1.12 1.98
C LEU A 22 0.45 0.59 0.59
N LEU A 23 1.01 -0.61 0.54
CA LEU A 23 1.27 -1.32 -0.71
C LEU A 23 0.16 -2.33 -0.93
N ILE A 24 -0.46 -2.29 -2.11
CA ILE A 24 -1.52 -3.23 -2.49
C ILE A 24 -1.03 -4.03 -3.69
N LEU A 25 -0.89 -5.33 -3.51
CA LEU A 25 -0.52 -6.26 -4.57
C LEU A 25 -1.79 -6.90 -5.11
N VAL A 26 -2.04 -6.72 -6.39
CA VAL A 26 -3.24 -7.24 -7.05
C VAL A 26 -2.91 -8.43 -7.95
N ASP A 27 -3.88 -9.32 -8.12
CA ASP A 27 -3.67 -10.54 -8.89
C ASP A 27 -3.74 -10.30 -10.40
N GLN A 28 -4.37 -9.21 -10.83
CA GLN A 28 -4.49 -8.89 -12.25
C GLN A 28 -3.17 -8.34 -12.79
N PRO A 29 -2.76 -8.74 -14.00
CA PRO A 29 -1.52 -8.23 -14.60
C PRO A 29 -1.59 -6.76 -14.99
N THR A 30 -2.78 -6.23 -15.23
CA THR A 30 -3.01 -4.82 -15.52
C THR A 30 -4.24 -4.35 -14.76
N LEU A 31 -4.26 -3.04 -14.45
CA LEU A 31 -5.38 -2.42 -13.77
C LEU A 31 -6.09 -1.47 -14.72
N THR A 32 -7.42 -1.54 -14.74
CA THR A 32 -8.27 -0.55 -15.41
C THR A 32 -8.64 0.54 -14.41
N GLY A 33 -9.15 1.68 -14.89
CA GLY A 33 -9.64 2.73 -14.01
C GLY A 33 -10.74 2.24 -13.07
N LYS A 34 -11.56 1.30 -13.55
CA LYS A 34 -12.63 0.71 -12.75
C LYS A 34 -12.08 -0.14 -11.60
N ASP A 35 -11.00 -0.88 -11.85
CA ASP A 35 -10.33 -1.67 -10.82
C ASP A 35 -9.70 -0.75 -9.76
N GLU A 36 -9.06 0.34 -10.18
CA GLU A 36 -8.49 1.32 -9.27
C GLU A 36 -9.56 1.97 -8.41
N ASP A 37 -10.69 2.35 -8.98
CA ASP A 37 -11.79 2.95 -8.24
C ASP A 37 -12.33 1.99 -7.18
N ALA A 38 -12.45 0.71 -7.50
CA ALA A 38 -12.92 -0.29 -6.56
C ALA A 38 -11.98 -0.45 -5.35
N ILE A 39 -10.69 -0.18 -5.53
CA ILE A 39 -9.70 -0.23 -4.47
C ILE A 39 -9.68 1.08 -3.68
N PHE A 40 -9.68 2.22 -4.37
CA PHE A 40 -9.52 3.52 -3.73
C PHE A 40 -10.76 3.97 -2.96
N ALA A 41 -11.97 3.60 -3.40
CA ALA A 41 -13.20 4.05 -2.75
C ALA A 41 -13.27 3.65 -1.26
N PRO A 42 -13.00 2.39 -0.88
CA PRO A 42 -12.96 2.02 0.54
C PRO A 42 -11.89 2.77 1.31
N LEU A 43 -10.71 2.99 0.70
CA LEU A 43 -9.62 3.73 1.36
C LEU A 43 -10.01 5.18 1.61
N TYR A 44 -10.68 5.80 0.66
CA TYR A 44 -11.15 7.17 0.81
C TYR A 44 -12.16 7.29 1.95
N GLN A 45 -13.04 6.30 2.13
CA GLN A 45 -13.97 6.27 3.24
C GLN A 45 -13.22 6.23 4.59
N VAL A 46 -12.18 5.41 4.67
CA VAL A 46 -11.37 5.32 5.88
C VAL A 46 -10.68 6.65 6.17
N GLU A 47 -10.13 7.33 5.15
CA GLU A 47 -9.53 8.65 5.31
C GLU A 47 -10.53 9.67 5.87
N LEU A 48 -11.74 9.69 5.34
CA LEU A 48 -12.78 10.62 5.78
C LEU A 48 -13.19 10.36 7.23
N GLN A 49 -13.28 9.10 7.63
CA GLN A 49 -13.72 8.74 8.98
C GLN A 49 -12.62 8.94 10.02
N SER A 50 -11.37 8.65 9.68
CA SER A 50 -10.26 8.68 10.62
C SER A 50 -9.50 9.99 10.64
N GLY A 51 -9.58 10.78 9.58
CA GLY A 51 -8.78 11.99 9.42
C GLY A 51 -7.31 11.73 9.12
N VAL A 52 -6.95 10.48 8.79
CA VAL A 52 -5.58 10.07 8.47
C VAL A 52 -5.47 9.87 6.97
N LEU A 53 -4.43 10.43 6.35
CA LEU A 53 -4.17 10.24 4.92
C LEU A 53 -3.55 8.88 4.68
N ILE A 54 -4.00 8.21 3.62
CA ILE A 54 -3.45 6.93 3.18
C ILE A 54 -2.83 7.14 1.81
N ASN A 55 -1.56 6.73 1.66
CA ASN A 55 -0.85 6.80 0.39
C ASN A 55 -0.79 5.39 -0.20
N PRO A 56 -1.78 4.99 -1.03
CA PRO A 56 -1.78 3.66 -1.61
C PRO A 56 -0.88 3.58 -2.82
N LEU A 57 -0.13 2.49 -2.93
CA LEU A 57 0.64 2.13 -4.10
C LEU A 57 0.15 0.79 -4.58
N ILE A 58 -0.40 0.73 -5.79
CA ILE A 58 -0.96 -0.50 -6.35
C ILE A 58 0.00 -1.05 -7.38
N ILE A 59 0.45 -2.30 -7.17
CA ILE A 59 1.37 -2.98 -8.08
C ILE A 59 0.78 -4.35 -8.40
N PRO A 60 0.75 -4.77 -9.68
CA PRO A 60 0.40 -6.13 -10.01
C PRO A 60 1.36 -7.11 -9.35
N LYS A 61 0.83 -8.17 -8.77
CA LYS A 61 1.61 -9.15 -8.02
C LYS A 61 2.71 -9.78 -8.88
N SER A 62 2.44 -9.96 -10.16
CA SER A 62 3.41 -10.50 -11.11
C SER A 62 4.61 -9.58 -11.35
N GLN A 63 4.47 -8.28 -11.09
CA GLN A 63 5.54 -7.31 -11.24
C GLN A 63 6.32 -7.07 -9.96
N TRP A 64 5.76 -7.46 -8.82
CA TRP A 64 6.42 -7.33 -7.53
C TRP A 64 7.58 -8.32 -7.45
N GLY A 65 8.79 -7.82 -7.29
CA GLY A 65 9.99 -8.65 -7.29
C GLY A 65 10.61 -8.87 -8.65
N ALA A 66 10.00 -8.37 -9.74
CA ALA A 66 10.58 -8.44 -11.08
C ALA A 66 11.89 -7.64 -11.16
N HIS A 67 11.99 -6.56 -10.40
CA HIS A 67 13.20 -5.77 -10.26
C HIS A 67 13.49 -5.59 -8.77
N ILE A 68 14.68 -5.98 -8.36
CA ILE A 68 15.11 -5.78 -6.98
C ILE A 68 15.63 -4.35 -6.85
N SER A 69 14.93 -3.56 -6.05
CA SER A 69 15.27 -2.17 -5.78
C SER A 69 15.38 -1.96 -4.27
N PRO A 70 15.99 -0.85 -3.81
CA PRO A 70 16.00 -0.54 -2.37
C PRO A 70 14.60 -0.49 -1.77
N PHE A 71 13.62 0.02 -2.50
CA PHE A 71 12.23 0.04 -2.06
C PHE A 71 11.68 -1.37 -1.86
N TYR A 72 11.90 -2.26 -2.84
CA TYR A 72 11.46 -3.65 -2.75
C TYR A 72 12.07 -4.33 -1.52
N ILE A 73 13.37 -4.18 -1.33
CA ILE A 73 14.08 -4.79 -0.21
C ILE A 73 13.54 -4.28 1.12
N ASN A 74 13.31 -2.98 1.23
CA ASN A 74 12.81 -2.40 2.47
C ASN A 74 11.40 -2.88 2.81
N VAL A 75 10.51 -2.97 1.82
CA VAL A 75 9.15 -3.46 2.05
C VAL A 75 9.14 -4.93 2.44
N GLU A 76 9.98 -5.75 1.78
CA GLU A 76 10.06 -7.18 2.09
C GLU A 76 10.60 -7.41 3.51
N ASN A 77 11.55 -6.58 3.98
CA ASN A 77 12.16 -6.75 5.29
C ASN A 77 11.36 -6.11 6.42
N GLU A 78 10.75 -4.95 6.17
CA GLU A 78 10.10 -4.15 7.21
C GLU A 78 8.59 -4.09 7.07
N GLY A 79 8.05 -4.42 5.90
CA GLY A 79 6.60 -4.35 5.66
C GLY A 79 5.82 -5.36 6.49
N VAL A 80 4.64 -4.92 6.94
CA VAL A 80 3.72 -5.76 7.71
C VAL A 80 2.58 -6.20 6.80
N ILE A 81 2.39 -7.51 6.67
CA ILE A 81 1.30 -8.08 5.87
C ILE A 81 0.01 -7.95 6.66
N LEU A 82 -0.99 -7.38 6.03
CA LEU A 82 -2.31 -7.19 6.63
C LEU A 82 -3.27 -8.32 6.28
#